data_a90341bd3bc3ed2c83f906251303668c
#
_entry.id   a90341bd3bc3ed2c83f906251303668c
#
_cell.length_a   1.000
_cell.length_b   1.000
_cell.length_c   1.000
_cell.angle_alpha   90.00
_cell.angle_beta   90.00
_cell.angle_gamma   90.00
#
_symmetry.space_group_name_H-M   'P 1'
#
loop_
_entity.id
_entity.type
_entity.pdbx_description
1 polymer ?
#
loop_
_entity_poly.entity_id
_entity_poly.type
_entity_poly.pdbx_seq_one_letter_code
_entity_poly.pdbx_strand_id
1 'polypeptide(L)'
;MNAVDVKNASKTISNGMNDKRKILNNVSLTIAPGEFVTVLGGNGAGKSTLFNSISGSLQLDNGTVSVMGKDLTKLSEEQRATSIARVFQDPKMGTAPRLTVAENLGLAEKRGQKRRLRQRQLNQKKEMYRELCQLIGNGLENHLDTPTGFLSGGQRQALSLLMATITKPDLLLLDEHTAALDPKTAKQLMLLTDQRIKEENLTCLMVTHKMEDALHYGDRVIVMEKGEIIKDISGEEKKRMTLADLFLLFEESDTVAEVM
;
A
#
# COMPACT_ATOMS: atom_id res chain seq x y z
N MET A 1 -4.50 19.26 -10.06
CA MET A 1 -3.96 18.08 -10.76
C MET A 1 -3.99 16.93 -9.74
N ASN A 2 -4.56 15.77 -10.10
CA ASN A 2 -4.60 14.62 -9.19
C ASN A 2 -3.22 13.96 -9.11
N ALA A 3 -2.89 13.41 -7.96
CA ALA A 3 -1.70 12.58 -7.81
C ALA A 3 -1.91 11.20 -8.45
N VAL A 4 -3.11 10.63 -8.28
CA VAL A 4 -3.50 9.37 -8.92
C VAL A 4 -4.81 9.56 -9.66
N ASP A 5 -4.89 9.00 -10.84
CA ASP A 5 -6.11 8.99 -11.65
C ASP A 5 -6.27 7.61 -12.29
N VAL A 6 -7.22 6.84 -11.80
CA VAL A 6 -7.66 5.56 -12.35
C VAL A 6 -8.98 5.77 -13.04
N LYS A 7 -9.09 5.45 -14.33
CA LYS A 7 -10.30 5.68 -15.12
C LYS A 7 -10.79 4.37 -15.73
N ASN A 8 -12.05 4.05 -15.45
CA ASN A 8 -12.79 2.95 -16.05
C ASN A 8 -12.05 1.60 -15.99
N ALA A 9 -11.31 1.37 -14.89
CA ALA A 9 -10.50 0.17 -14.71
C ALA A 9 -11.38 -1.07 -14.67
N SER A 10 -11.16 -1.98 -15.60
CA SER A 10 -11.87 -3.26 -15.69
C SER A 10 -10.89 -4.41 -15.82
N LYS A 11 -11.16 -5.50 -15.10
CA LYS A 11 -10.36 -6.72 -15.14
C LYS A 11 -11.21 -7.96 -15.01
N THR A 12 -11.02 -8.91 -15.93
CA THR A 12 -11.64 -10.24 -15.92
C THR A 12 -10.55 -11.29 -15.73
N ILE A 13 -10.80 -12.26 -14.88
CA ILE A 13 -9.94 -13.43 -14.68
C ILE A 13 -10.70 -14.67 -15.15
N SER A 14 -10.04 -15.56 -15.89
CA SER A 14 -10.58 -16.84 -16.34
C SER A 14 -9.97 -17.98 -15.54
N ASN A 15 -10.81 -18.86 -14.99
CA ASN A 15 -10.36 -20.05 -14.24
C ASN A 15 -10.07 -21.27 -15.13
N GLY A 16 -9.86 -21.08 -16.44
CA GLY A 16 -9.51 -22.17 -17.36
C GLY A 16 -10.68 -23.09 -17.79
N MET A 17 -11.84 -23.00 -17.16
CA MET A 17 -13.05 -23.80 -17.44
C MET A 17 -14.21 -22.96 -18.01
N ASN A 18 -13.93 -22.03 -18.92
CA ASN A 18 -14.92 -21.09 -19.49
C ASN A 18 -15.62 -20.15 -18.47
N ASP A 19 -15.25 -20.18 -17.22
CA ASP A 19 -15.79 -19.27 -16.22
C ASP A 19 -14.96 -17.97 -16.19
N LYS A 20 -15.53 -16.92 -16.76
CA LYS A 20 -14.96 -15.57 -16.76
C LYS A 20 -15.58 -14.75 -15.64
N ARG A 21 -14.81 -14.48 -14.59
CA ARG A 21 -15.26 -13.63 -13.50
C ARG A 21 -14.67 -12.21 -13.67
N LYS A 22 -15.54 -11.20 -13.75
CA LYS A 22 -15.14 -9.81 -13.72
C LYS A 22 -14.80 -9.42 -12.30
N ILE A 23 -13.54 -9.05 -12.05
CA ILE A 23 -13.02 -8.75 -10.71
C ILE A 23 -12.97 -7.24 -10.46
N LEU A 24 -12.73 -6.43 -11.51
CA LEU A 24 -12.94 -4.99 -11.50
C LEU A 24 -13.95 -4.62 -12.57
N ASN A 25 -14.95 -3.83 -12.19
CA ASN A 25 -16.02 -3.40 -13.04
C ASN A 25 -16.08 -1.89 -13.15
N ASN A 26 -15.39 -1.32 -14.16
CA ASN A 26 -15.42 0.10 -14.46
C ASN A 26 -15.04 1.02 -13.28
N VAL A 27 -14.05 0.61 -12.48
CA VAL A 27 -13.61 1.35 -11.31
C VAL A 27 -12.93 2.63 -11.73
N SER A 28 -13.38 3.77 -11.19
CA SER A 28 -12.74 5.07 -11.35
C SER A 28 -12.42 5.65 -9.97
N LEU A 29 -11.19 6.13 -9.79
CA LEU A 29 -10.68 6.64 -8.53
C LEU A 29 -9.68 7.76 -8.78
N THR A 30 -9.86 8.89 -8.11
CA THR A 30 -8.90 9.99 -8.09
C THR A 30 -8.38 10.20 -6.68
N ILE A 31 -7.09 10.51 -6.53
CA ILE A 31 -6.45 10.83 -5.25
C ILE A 31 -5.70 12.14 -5.41
N ALA A 32 -5.92 13.08 -4.48
CA ALA A 32 -5.21 14.35 -4.46
C ALA A 32 -3.75 14.19 -3.99
N PRO A 33 -2.82 15.10 -4.34
CA PRO A 33 -1.48 15.09 -3.77
C PRO A 33 -1.52 15.24 -2.25
N GLY A 34 -0.81 14.34 -1.54
CA GLY A 34 -0.76 14.31 -0.08
C GLY A 34 -2.01 13.69 0.58
N GLU A 35 -3.00 13.26 -0.18
CA GLU A 35 -4.21 12.62 0.36
C GLU A 35 -3.89 11.18 0.81
N PHE A 36 -4.34 10.82 1.99
CA PHE A 36 -4.29 9.45 2.51
C PHE A 36 -5.67 8.80 2.41
N VAL A 37 -5.83 7.88 1.48
CA VAL A 37 -7.09 7.16 1.21
C VAL A 37 -7.01 5.74 1.75
N THR A 38 -8.03 5.30 2.47
CA THR A 38 -8.20 3.92 2.92
C THR A 38 -9.23 3.20 2.07
N VAL A 39 -8.99 1.93 1.76
CA VAL A 39 -9.89 1.07 0.96
C VAL A 39 -10.36 -0.09 1.83
N LEU A 40 -11.64 -0.15 2.07
CA LEU A 40 -12.34 -1.23 2.74
C LEU A 40 -13.09 -2.12 1.75
N GLY A 41 -13.39 -3.33 2.15
CA GLY A 41 -14.21 -4.27 1.39
C GLY A 41 -14.01 -5.70 1.87
N GLY A 42 -14.97 -6.56 1.63
CA GLY A 42 -14.90 -7.98 1.93
C GLY A 42 -13.87 -8.74 1.08
N ASN A 43 -13.74 -10.04 1.35
CA ASN A 43 -12.93 -10.93 0.53
C ASN A 43 -13.52 -11.03 -0.88
N GLY A 44 -12.69 -10.88 -1.90
CA GLY A 44 -13.16 -10.90 -3.30
C GLY A 44 -13.76 -9.59 -3.81
N ALA A 45 -13.76 -8.50 -3.02
CA ALA A 45 -14.26 -7.19 -3.43
C ALA A 45 -13.45 -6.51 -4.55
N GLY A 46 -12.27 -7.04 -4.90
CA GLY A 46 -11.42 -6.48 -5.96
C GLY A 46 -10.26 -5.62 -5.47
N LYS A 47 -10.09 -5.40 -4.16
CA LYS A 47 -9.06 -4.54 -3.56
C LYS A 47 -7.64 -4.86 -4.05
N SER A 48 -7.21 -6.13 -3.88
CA SER A 48 -5.88 -6.57 -4.32
C SER A 48 -5.70 -6.49 -5.84
N THR A 49 -6.77 -6.70 -6.60
CA THR A 49 -6.76 -6.54 -8.05
C THR A 49 -6.56 -5.07 -8.44
N LEU A 50 -7.24 -4.14 -7.77
CA LEU A 50 -7.03 -2.70 -7.95
C LEU A 50 -5.58 -2.31 -7.63
N PHE A 51 -5.03 -2.76 -6.48
CA PHE A 51 -3.64 -2.52 -6.09
C PHE A 51 -2.63 -3.06 -7.11
N ASN A 52 -2.84 -4.31 -7.54
CA ASN A 52 -1.98 -4.95 -8.54
C ASN A 52 -2.06 -4.23 -9.89
N SER A 53 -3.23 -3.69 -10.25
CA SER A 53 -3.39 -2.91 -11.48
C SER A 53 -2.71 -1.55 -11.37
N ILE A 54 -2.75 -0.88 -10.22
CA ILE A 54 -2.04 0.39 -9.98
C ILE A 54 -0.53 0.16 -9.93
N SER A 55 -0.05 -0.86 -9.22
CA SER A 55 1.39 -1.19 -9.12
C SER A 55 1.99 -1.70 -10.43
N GLY A 56 1.17 -2.25 -11.34
CA GLY A 56 1.62 -2.81 -12.62
C GLY A 56 1.94 -4.29 -12.61
N SER A 57 1.75 -4.98 -11.48
CA SER A 57 1.87 -6.44 -11.40
C SER A 57 0.72 -7.17 -12.09
N LEU A 58 -0.38 -6.45 -12.38
CA LEU A 58 -1.51 -6.93 -13.16
C LEU A 58 -1.91 -5.89 -14.22
N GLN A 59 -2.03 -6.31 -15.48
CA GLN A 59 -2.52 -5.45 -16.56
C GLN A 59 -4.05 -5.40 -16.56
N LEU A 60 -4.61 -4.20 -16.70
CA LEU A 60 -6.04 -3.99 -16.92
C LEU A 60 -6.47 -4.50 -18.31
N ASP A 61 -7.71 -4.96 -18.43
CA ASP A 61 -8.30 -5.27 -19.74
C ASP A 61 -8.81 -3.99 -20.40
N ASN A 62 -9.36 -3.06 -19.61
CA ASN A 62 -9.77 -1.72 -20.05
C ASN A 62 -9.48 -0.70 -18.97
N GLY A 63 -9.42 0.58 -19.37
CA GLY A 63 -9.17 1.70 -18.49
C GLY A 63 -7.71 2.14 -18.47
N THR A 64 -7.43 3.16 -17.66
CA THR A 64 -6.10 3.78 -17.56
C THR A 64 -5.70 4.02 -16.10
N VAL A 65 -4.40 4.04 -15.85
CA VAL A 65 -3.79 4.41 -14.59
C VAL A 65 -2.74 5.49 -14.84
N SER A 66 -2.90 6.65 -14.23
CA SER A 66 -1.87 7.68 -14.24
C SER A 66 -1.48 8.12 -12.83
N VAL A 67 -0.21 8.48 -12.65
CA VAL A 67 0.35 9.01 -11.40
C VAL A 67 1.12 10.28 -11.72
N MET A 68 0.83 11.36 -10.98
CA MET A 68 1.36 12.72 -11.23
C MET A 68 1.23 13.15 -12.69
N GLY A 69 0.08 12.81 -13.32
CA GLY A 69 -0.20 13.13 -14.73
C GLY A 69 0.53 12.27 -15.75
N LYS A 70 1.38 11.34 -15.34
CA LYS A 70 2.07 10.41 -16.23
C LYS A 70 1.24 9.15 -16.41
N ASP A 71 0.94 8.80 -17.65
CA ASP A 71 0.26 7.51 -17.96
C ASP A 71 1.21 6.34 -17.69
N LEU A 72 0.79 5.46 -16.78
CA LEU A 72 1.52 4.26 -16.41
C LEU A 72 0.84 2.97 -16.92
N THR A 73 -0.29 3.08 -17.63
CA THR A 73 -1.17 1.95 -17.97
C THR A 73 -0.44 0.76 -18.57
N LYS A 74 0.49 1.01 -19.49
CA LYS A 74 1.24 -0.02 -20.21
C LYS A 74 2.64 -0.29 -19.64
N LEU A 75 3.04 0.42 -18.59
CA LEU A 75 4.35 0.23 -17.98
C LEU A 75 4.37 -1.02 -17.09
N SER A 76 5.51 -1.72 -17.07
CA SER A 76 5.75 -2.84 -16.16
C SER A 76 5.89 -2.37 -14.71
N GLU A 77 5.77 -3.30 -13.76
CA GLU A 77 5.94 -3.02 -12.32
C GLU A 77 7.31 -2.36 -12.03
N GLU A 78 8.40 -2.84 -12.67
CA GLU A 78 9.74 -2.27 -12.50
C GLU A 78 9.82 -0.82 -13.00
N GLN A 79 9.12 -0.51 -14.08
CA GLN A 79 9.07 0.85 -14.62
C GLN A 79 8.25 1.77 -13.72
N ARG A 80 7.15 1.27 -13.12
CA ARG A 80 6.31 2.01 -12.16
C ARG A 80 6.98 2.18 -10.79
N ALA A 81 7.91 1.30 -10.42
CA ALA A 81 8.66 1.39 -9.16
C ALA A 81 9.48 2.68 -9.01
N THR A 82 9.67 3.47 -10.08
CA THR A 82 10.24 4.83 -9.98
C THR A 82 9.31 5.80 -9.25
N SER A 83 8.01 5.67 -9.45
CA SER A 83 6.96 6.56 -8.92
C SER A 83 6.15 5.93 -7.78
N ILE A 84 5.98 4.61 -7.80
CA ILE A 84 5.13 3.88 -6.86
C ILE A 84 6.00 3.05 -5.92
N ALA A 85 5.77 3.17 -4.62
CA ALA A 85 6.30 2.26 -3.61
C ALA A 85 5.17 1.40 -3.04
N ARG A 86 5.47 0.14 -2.71
CA ARG A 86 4.49 -0.78 -2.11
C ARG A 86 5.05 -1.45 -0.87
N VAL A 87 4.24 -1.51 0.19
CA VAL A 87 4.45 -2.34 1.36
C VAL A 87 3.45 -3.50 1.28
N PHE A 88 3.96 -4.72 1.28
CA PHE A 88 3.16 -5.94 1.12
C PHE A 88 2.63 -6.45 2.46
N GLN A 89 1.57 -7.23 2.42
CA GLN A 89 1.02 -7.93 3.58
C GLN A 89 2.05 -8.91 4.18
N ASP A 90 2.72 -9.71 3.34
CA ASP A 90 3.86 -10.54 3.77
C ASP A 90 5.16 -9.73 3.71
N PRO A 91 5.80 -9.44 4.86
CA PRO A 91 7.03 -8.67 4.91
C PRO A 91 8.21 -9.33 4.17
N LYS A 92 8.10 -10.63 3.86
CA LYS A 92 9.13 -11.33 3.07
C LYS A 92 9.18 -10.86 1.62
N MET A 93 8.08 -10.38 1.08
CA MET A 93 8.00 -9.90 -0.29
C MET A 93 8.71 -8.55 -0.51
N GLY A 94 8.78 -7.72 0.55
CA GLY A 94 9.40 -6.39 0.48
C GLY A 94 10.90 -6.36 0.76
N THR A 95 11.53 -7.47 1.19
CA THR A 95 12.93 -7.50 1.66
C THR A 95 13.75 -8.60 1.01
N ALA A 96 15.05 -8.38 0.86
CA ALA A 96 16.00 -9.38 0.40
C ALA A 96 16.57 -10.15 1.63
N PRO A 97 16.14 -11.39 1.91
CA PRO A 97 16.37 -12.06 3.20
C PRO A 97 17.86 -12.38 3.50
N ARG A 98 18.67 -12.49 2.46
CA ARG A 98 20.13 -12.75 2.57
C ARG A 98 20.95 -11.48 2.77
N LEU A 99 20.39 -10.32 2.51
CA LEU A 99 21.06 -9.04 2.69
C LEU A 99 20.77 -8.49 4.09
N THR A 100 21.72 -7.73 4.62
CA THR A 100 21.57 -7.05 5.90
C THR A 100 20.53 -5.92 5.82
N VAL A 101 20.09 -5.41 6.97
CA VAL A 101 19.20 -4.24 7.06
C VAL A 101 19.81 -3.05 6.30
N ALA A 102 21.08 -2.73 6.55
CA ALA A 102 21.76 -1.62 5.87
C ALA A 102 21.83 -1.83 4.34
N GLU A 103 22.05 -3.06 3.87
CA GLU A 103 22.07 -3.37 2.45
C GLU A 103 20.68 -3.25 1.81
N ASN A 104 19.63 -3.66 2.49
CA ASN A 104 18.24 -3.50 2.03
C ASN A 104 17.88 -1.99 1.91
N LEU A 105 18.19 -1.18 2.92
CA LEU A 105 18.01 0.29 2.87
C LEU A 105 18.82 0.91 1.72
N GLY A 106 20.08 0.49 1.55
CA GLY A 106 20.93 0.97 0.46
C GLY A 106 20.44 0.57 -0.94
N LEU A 107 19.68 -0.52 -1.09
CA LEU A 107 18.98 -0.87 -2.32
C LEU A 107 17.77 0.05 -2.55
N ALA A 108 16.98 0.29 -1.50
CA ALA A 108 15.78 1.12 -1.56
C ALA A 108 16.09 2.58 -1.92
N GLU A 109 17.16 3.16 -1.38
CA GLU A 109 17.62 4.51 -1.75
C GLU A 109 17.91 4.68 -3.26
N LYS A 110 18.20 3.58 -3.95
CA LYS A 110 18.49 3.61 -5.39
C LYS A 110 17.27 3.33 -6.26
N ARG A 111 16.08 3.32 -5.66
CA ARG A 111 14.83 3.17 -6.41
C ARG A 111 14.75 4.24 -7.51
N GLY A 112 14.42 3.82 -8.73
CA GLY A 112 14.31 4.70 -9.89
C GLY A 112 15.64 5.18 -10.50
N GLN A 113 16.78 4.85 -9.91
CA GLN A 113 18.09 5.23 -10.47
C GLN A 113 18.63 4.16 -11.43
N LYS A 114 19.33 4.61 -12.47
CA LYS A 114 20.04 3.67 -13.37
C LYS A 114 21.09 2.88 -12.59
N ARG A 115 21.02 1.56 -12.68
CA ARG A 115 22.01 0.67 -12.05
C ARG A 115 23.39 0.89 -12.68
N ARG A 116 24.38 1.20 -11.83
CA ARG A 116 25.79 1.32 -12.22
C ARG A 116 26.63 0.55 -11.23
N LEU A 117 27.77 0.01 -11.65
CA LEU A 117 28.78 -0.58 -10.78
C LEU A 117 29.45 0.55 -9.99
N ARG A 118 28.99 0.80 -8.76
CA ARG A 118 29.58 1.73 -7.78
C ARG A 118 29.67 1.04 -6.44
N GLN A 119 30.73 1.32 -5.70
CA GLN A 119 30.81 0.90 -4.28
C GLN A 119 29.65 1.49 -3.50
N ARG A 120 29.03 0.66 -2.66
CA ARG A 120 27.79 1.04 -1.94
C ARG A 120 28.02 2.05 -0.81
N GLN A 121 29.28 2.22 -0.35
CA GLN A 121 29.67 3.13 0.75
C GLN A 121 28.78 2.97 2.00
N LEU A 122 28.33 1.75 2.30
CA LEU A 122 27.37 1.46 3.36
C LEU A 122 27.85 1.93 4.73
N ASN A 123 29.17 1.81 5.01
CA ASN A 123 29.75 2.22 6.28
C ASN A 123 29.55 3.73 6.55
N GLN A 124 29.59 4.57 5.53
CA GLN A 124 29.39 6.01 5.66
C GLN A 124 27.91 6.36 5.93
N LYS A 125 26.99 5.47 5.56
CA LYS A 125 25.54 5.67 5.70
C LYS A 125 24.94 4.98 6.93
N LYS A 126 25.73 4.15 7.63
CA LYS A 126 25.21 3.36 8.76
C LYS A 126 24.56 4.22 9.84
N GLU A 127 25.15 5.38 10.14
CA GLU A 127 24.58 6.25 11.19
C GLU A 127 23.23 6.81 10.77
N MET A 128 23.10 7.31 9.54
CA MET A 128 21.82 7.75 8.98
C MET A 128 20.77 6.62 8.98
N TYR A 129 21.17 5.40 8.61
CA TYR A 129 20.25 4.26 8.67
C TYR A 129 19.85 3.88 10.09
N ARG A 130 20.78 4.03 11.07
CA ARG A 130 20.48 3.80 12.48
C ARG A 130 19.44 4.79 12.98
N GLU A 131 19.61 6.08 12.70
CA GLU A 131 18.65 7.13 13.04
C GLU A 131 17.26 6.84 12.44
N LEU A 132 17.20 6.46 11.16
CA LEU A 132 15.94 6.05 10.51
C LEU A 132 15.29 4.87 11.22
N CYS A 133 16.06 3.85 11.59
CA CYS A 133 15.55 2.68 12.29
C CYS A 133 15.08 3.01 13.72
N GLN A 134 15.74 3.95 14.40
CA GLN A 134 15.35 4.40 15.75
C GLN A 134 13.95 5.01 15.80
N LEU A 135 13.51 5.67 14.73
CA LEU A 135 12.16 6.25 14.63
C LEU A 135 11.05 5.21 14.84
N ILE A 136 11.36 3.93 14.59
CA ILE A 136 10.37 2.83 14.72
C ILE A 136 10.18 2.42 16.18
N GLY A 137 11.23 2.50 17.02
CA GLY A 137 11.17 2.13 18.43
C GLY A 137 10.98 0.64 18.70
N ASN A 138 11.37 -0.25 17.75
CA ASN A 138 11.25 -1.72 17.86
C ASN A 138 12.60 -2.45 17.90
N GLY A 139 13.71 -1.71 18.10
CA GLY A 139 15.07 -2.25 18.22
C GLY A 139 15.76 -2.53 16.88
N LEU A 140 15.15 -2.16 15.73
CA LEU A 140 15.73 -2.41 14.40
C LEU A 140 17.08 -1.72 14.20
N GLU A 141 17.34 -0.60 14.87
CA GLU A 141 18.60 0.14 14.88
C GLU A 141 19.81 -0.67 15.33
N ASN A 142 19.57 -1.72 16.13
CA ASN A 142 20.59 -2.63 16.63
C ASN A 142 20.94 -3.76 15.64
N HIS A 143 20.16 -3.87 14.53
CA HIS A 143 20.23 -4.98 13.58
C HIS A 143 20.77 -4.59 12.20
N LEU A 144 21.46 -3.44 12.07
CA LEU A 144 21.92 -2.94 10.75
C LEU A 144 22.77 -3.95 9.97
N ASP A 145 23.58 -4.76 10.67
CA ASP A 145 24.43 -5.79 10.09
C ASP A 145 23.80 -7.19 10.10
N THR A 146 22.55 -7.31 10.56
CA THR A 146 21.81 -8.57 10.60
C THR A 146 21.12 -8.83 9.26
N PRO A 147 21.27 -10.01 8.65
CA PRO A 147 20.47 -10.38 7.48
C PRO A 147 18.99 -10.36 7.82
N THR A 148 18.17 -9.76 6.93
CA THR A 148 16.74 -9.53 7.22
C THR A 148 15.93 -10.81 7.40
N GLY A 149 16.48 -11.96 6.96
CA GLY A 149 15.91 -13.28 7.22
C GLY A 149 15.79 -13.63 8.70
N PHE A 150 16.61 -13.05 9.57
CA PHE A 150 16.63 -13.29 11.02
C PHE A 150 15.83 -12.27 11.84
N LEU A 151 15.23 -11.26 11.19
CA LEU A 151 14.39 -10.28 11.86
C LEU A 151 13.05 -10.88 12.26
N SER A 152 12.45 -10.36 13.34
CA SER A 152 11.04 -10.63 13.65
C SER A 152 10.12 -10.11 12.55
N GLY A 153 8.87 -10.62 12.49
CA GLY A 153 7.88 -10.16 11.52
C GLY A 153 7.65 -8.64 11.59
N GLY A 154 7.51 -8.11 12.81
CA GLY A 154 7.32 -6.67 13.02
C GLY A 154 8.53 -5.82 12.61
N GLN A 155 9.75 -6.27 12.93
CA GLN A 155 10.97 -5.59 12.49
C GLN A 155 11.10 -5.58 10.97
N ARG A 156 10.80 -6.71 10.32
CA ARG A 156 10.86 -6.83 8.86
C ARG A 156 9.79 -5.97 8.18
N GLN A 157 8.59 -5.91 8.75
CA GLN A 157 7.52 -5.06 8.20
C GLN A 157 7.85 -3.57 8.35
N ALA A 158 8.40 -3.19 9.49
CA ALA A 158 8.88 -1.82 9.71
C ALA A 158 10.01 -1.45 8.75
N LEU A 159 10.96 -2.37 8.52
CA LEU A 159 11.99 -2.19 7.48
C LEU A 159 11.37 -2.01 6.09
N SER A 160 10.35 -2.79 5.73
CA SER A 160 9.65 -2.64 4.44
C SER A 160 9.03 -1.24 4.30
N LEU A 161 8.43 -0.69 5.36
CA LEU A 161 7.91 0.68 5.36
C LEU A 161 9.02 1.71 5.18
N LEU A 162 10.15 1.59 5.89
CA LEU A 162 11.30 2.49 5.72
C LEU A 162 11.85 2.42 4.29
N MET A 163 12.01 1.21 3.74
CA MET A 163 12.46 1.02 2.36
C MET A 163 11.50 1.65 1.34
N ALA A 164 10.20 1.61 1.60
CA ALA A 164 9.19 2.22 0.74
C ALA A 164 9.23 3.76 0.78
N THR A 165 9.66 4.34 1.90
CA THR A 165 9.60 5.79 2.16
C THR A 165 10.96 6.50 2.21
N ILE A 166 12.09 5.78 2.27
CA ILE A 166 13.45 6.38 2.30
C ILE A 166 13.74 7.28 1.09
N THR A 167 13.15 6.96 -0.04
CA THR A 167 13.03 7.86 -1.20
C THR A 167 11.55 8.14 -1.39
N LYS A 168 11.16 9.42 -1.27
CA LYS A 168 9.74 9.81 -1.38
C LYS A 168 9.13 9.29 -2.67
N PRO A 169 8.08 8.43 -2.61
CA PRO A 169 7.34 8.01 -3.78
C PRO A 169 6.29 9.06 -4.18
N ASP A 170 5.87 9.03 -5.44
CA ASP A 170 4.69 9.78 -5.90
C ASP A 170 3.40 9.17 -5.34
N LEU A 171 3.39 7.84 -5.12
CA LEU A 171 2.30 7.07 -4.50
C LEU A 171 2.87 5.96 -3.62
N LEU A 172 2.41 5.92 -2.37
CA LEU A 172 2.64 4.81 -1.43
C LEU A 172 1.43 3.88 -1.41
N LEU A 173 1.63 2.60 -1.71
CA LEU A 173 0.62 1.55 -1.60
C LEU A 173 0.88 0.71 -0.36
N LEU A 174 -0.11 0.63 0.55
CA LEU A 174 -0.05 -0.18 1.77
C LEU A 174 -1.08 -1.30 1.69
N ASP A 175 -0.62 -2.54 1.52
CA ASP A 175 -1.47 -3.70 1.31
C ASP A 175 -1.57 -4.51 2.59
N GLU A 176 -2.60 -4.25 3.41
CA GLU A 176 -2.86 -4.92 4.70
C GLU A 176 -1.59 -5.10 5.55
N HIS A 177 -0.70 -4.12 5.55
CA HIS A 177 0.67 -4.20 6.04
C HIS A 177 0.82 -4.45 7.55
N THR A 178 -0.29 -4.47 8.29
CA THR A 178 -0.32 -4.78 9.72
C THR A 178 -1.02 -6.10 10.06
N ALA A 179 -1.60 -6.78 9.06
CA ALA A 179 -2.48 -7.93 9.29
C ALA A 179 -1.75 -9.17 9.89
N ALA A 180 -0.48 -9.36 9.53
CA ALA A 180 0.33 -10.50 9.97
C ALA A 180 1.05 -10.27 11.33
N LEU A 181 0.76 -9.15 12.02
CA LEU A 181 1.45 -8.74 13.24
C LEU A 181 0.57 -8.93 14.48
N ASP A 182 1.21 -9.10 15.64
CA ASP A 182 0.50 -9.04 16.91
C ASP A 182 -0.11 -7.64 17.14
N PRO A 183 -1.20 -7.52 17.95
CA PRO A 183 -1.95 -6.27 18.09
C PRO A 183 -1.10 -5.07 18.54
N LYS A 184 -0.12 -5.28 19.43
CA LYS A 184 0.75 -4.21 19.94
C LYS A 184 1.67 -3.69 18.84
N THR A 185 2.34 -4.59 18.14
CA THR A 185 3.25 -4.27 17.03
C THR A 185 2.48 -3.63 15.86
N ALA A 186 1.29 -4.15 15.54
CA ALA A 186 0.42 -3.59 14.51
C ALA A 186 0.05 -2.13 14.82
N LYS A 187 -0.35 -1.83 16.06
CA LYS A 187 -0.69 -0.47 16.49
C LYS A 187 0.52 0.47 16.40
N GLN A 188 1.70 0.03 16.85
CA GLN A 188 2.93 0.83 16.75
C GLN A 188 3.30 1.12 15.31
N LEU A 189 3.20 0.11 14.43
CA LEU A 189 3.52 0.29 13.01
C LEU A 189 2.52 1.24 12.33
N MET A 190 1.22 1.17 12.67
CA MET A 190 0.21 2.09 12.13
C MET A 190 0.47 3.54 12.55
N LEU A 191 0.82 3.78 13.83
CA LEU A 191 1.19 5.12 14.30
C LEU A 191 2.39 5.67 13.55
N LEU A 192 3.44 4.87 13.36
CA LEU A 192 4.61 5.24 12.58
C LEU A 192 4.24 5.53 11.12
N THR A 193 3.39 4.68 10.53
CA THR A 193 2.92 4.85 9.14
C THR A 193 2.21 6.19 8.97
N ASP A 194 1.27 6.52 9.85
CA ASP A 194 0.52 7.77 9.83
C ASP A 194 1.45 8.98 10.02
N GLN A 195 2.38 8.90 10.98
CA GLN A 195 3.38 9.92 11.20
C GLN A 195 4.22 10.18 9.94
N ARG A 196 4.77 9.12 9.33
CA ARG A 196 5.59 9.24 8.11
C ARG A 196 4.81 9.82 6.93
N ILE A 197 3.54 9.42 6.75
CA ILE A 197 2.67 9.97 5.70
C ILE A 197 2.49 11.48 5.89
N LYS A 198 2.22 11.92 7.12
CA LYS A 198 2.00 13.33 7.44
C LYS A 198 3.28 14.16 7.33
N GLU A 199 4.39 13.71 7.93
CA GLU A 199 5.67 14.44 7.92
C GLU A 199 6.21 14.65 6.51
N GLU A 200 6.13 13.62 5.67
CA GLU A 200 6.64 13.66 4.29
C GLU A 200 5.58 14.12 3.27
N ASN A 201 4.36 14.41 3.73
CA ASN A 201 3.21 14.74 2.87
C ASN A 201 3.10 13.73 1.70
N LEU A 202 2.97 12.42 2.05
CA LEU A 202 2.90 11.33 1.08
C LEU A 202 1.47 11.17 0.58
N THR A 203 1.31 10.97 -0.72
CA THR A 203 0.06 10.44 -1.26
C THR A 203 0.01 8.94 -0.97
N CYS A 204 -1.02 8.47 -0.29
CA CYS A 204 -1.10 7.09 0.17
C CYS A 204 -2.46 6.45 -0.16
N LEU A 205 -2.41 5.20 -0.61
CA LEU A 205 -3.57 4.34 -0.72
C LEU A 205 -3.33 3.09 0.12
N MET A 206 -4.18 2.84 1.12
CA MET A 206 -4.06 1.73 2.05
C MET A 206 -5.27 0.80 1.95
N VAL A 207 -5.03 -0.48 1.69
CA VAL A 207 -6.04 -1.52 1.90
C VAL A 207 -5.97 -2.00 3.34
N THR A 208 -7.13 -2.07 3.97
CA THR A 208 -7.31 -2.69 5.29
C THR A 208 -8.65 -3.42 5.36
N HIS A 209 -8.73 -4.46 6.18
CA HIS A 209 -9.98 -5.11 6.56
C HIS A 209 -10.45 -4.67 7.95
N LYS A 210 -9.65 -3.85 8.66
CA LYS A 210 -9.99 -3.31 9.97
C LYS A 210 -10.72 -1.98 9.80
N MET A 211 -12.02 -1.97 10.10
CA MET A 211 -12.85 -0.77 10.01
C MET A 211 -12.36 0.34 10.92
N GLU A 212 -11.85 -0.02 12.12
CA GLU A 212 -11.25 0.93 13.06
C GLU A 212 -10.06 1.69 12.44
N ASP A 213 -9.16 0.97 11.76
CA ASP A 213 -8.01 1.60 11.09
C ASP A 213 -8.47 2.54 9.97
N ALA A 214 -9.49 2.14 9.20
CA ALA A 214 -10.03 2.97 8.12
C ALA A 214 -10.72 4.26 8.62
N LEU A 215 -11.40 4.20 9.77
CA LEU A 215 -12.00 5.39 10.39
C LEU A 215 -10.95 6.30 11.01
N HIS A 216 -9.96 5.72 11.69
CA HIS A 216 -9.00 6.48 12.48
C HIS A 216 -7.91 7.12 11.62
N TYR A 217 -7.49 6.44 10.54
CA TYR A 217 -6.40 6.88 9.68
C TYR A 217 -6.89 7.36 8.31
N GLY A 218 -6.13 8.27 7.71
CA GLY A 218 -6.41 8.81 6.39
C GLY A 218 -7.52 9.85 6.36
N ASP A 219 -7.65 10.49 5.22
CA ASP A 219 -8.57 11.62 4.98
C ASP A 219 -9.90 11.15 4.37
N ARG A 220 -9.89 9.96 3.73
CA ARG A 220 -10.99 9.44 2.93
C ARG A 220 -11.08 7.92 3.04
N VAL A 221 -12.29 7.39 3.04
CA VAL A 221 -12.59 5.96 3.04
C VAL A 221 -13.33 5.59 1.76
N ILE A 222 -12.84 4.59 1.07
CA ILE A 222 -13.49 4.00 -0.10
C ILE A 222 -13.95 2.60 0.29
N VAL A 223 -15.19 2.27 -0.01
CA VAL A 223 -15.74 0.92 0.19
C VAL A 223 -15.90 0.26 -1.17
N MET A 224 -15.28 -0.91 -1.32
CA MET A 224 -15.37 -1.73 -2.53
C MET A 224 -16.19 -2.98 -2.28
N GLU A 225 -17.04 -3.31 -3.24
CA GLU A 225 -17.79 -4.56 -3.28
C GLU A 225 -17.92 -5.06 -4.72
N LYS A 226 -17.79 -6.38 -4.93
CA LYS A 226 -17.99 -7.06 -6.24
C LYS A 226 -17.28 -6.36 -7.41
N GLY A 227 -16.12 -5.75 -7.14
CA GLY A 227 -15.30 -5.09 -8.15
C GLY A 227 -15.70 -3.66 -8.47
N GLU A 228 -16.54 -3.04 -7.67
CA GLU A 228 -16.99 -1.66 -7.82
C GLU A 228 -16.70 -0.84 -6.55
N ILE A 229 -16.64 0.48 -6.68
CA ILE A 229 -16.65 1.41 -5.55
C ILE A 229 -18.11 1.73 -5.25
N ILE A 230 -18.60 1.28 -4.08
CA ILE A 230 -19.99 1.48 -3.66
C ILE A 230 -20.17 2.71 -2.78
N LYS A 231 -19.11 3.12 -2.06
CA LYS A 231 -19.10 4.33 -1.23
C LYS A 231 -17.74 5.01 -1.31
N ASP A 232 -17.79 6.32 -1.23
CA ASP A 232 -16.65 7.22 -1.25
C ASP A 232 -16.88 8.33 -0.23
N ILE A 233 -16.23 8.26 0.93
CA ILE A 233 -16.56 9.00 2.14
C ILE A 233 -15.35 9.84 2.54
N SER A 234 -15.50 11.15 2.58
CA SER A 234 -14.40 12.09 2.87
C SER A 234 -14.84 13.26 3.77
N GLY A 235 -13.88 14.04 4.23
CA GLY A 235 -14.11 15.29 4.95
C GLY A 235 -15.00 15.13 6.19
N GLU A 236 -16.03 15.97 6.31
CA GLU A 236 -16.92 16.01 7.46
C GLU A 236 -17.79 14.75 7.60
N GLU A 237 -18.11 14.09 6.50
CA GLU A 237 -18.85 12.83 6.53
C GLU A 237 -18.01 11.75 7.24
N LYS A 238 -16.74 11.60 6.86
CA LYS A 238 -15.82 10.65 7.52
C LYS A 238 -15.67 10.96 9.01
N LYS A 239 -15.54 12.23 9.39
CA LYS A 239 -15.36 12.63 10.79
C LYS A 239 -16.54 12.27 11.70
N ARG A 240 -17.76 12.23 11.13
CA ARG A 240 -19.01 11.90 11.87
C ARG A 240 -19.30 10.41 11.87
N MET A 241 -18.65 9.65 11.00
CA MET A 241 -18.92 8.22 10.82
C MET A 241 -18.45 7.41 12.03
N THR A 242 -19.29 6.49 12.45
CA THR A 242 -19.00 5.54 13.53
C THR A 242 -18.70 4.15 12.98
N LEU A 243 -18.18 3.26 13.82
CA LEU A 243 -18.03 1.84 13.46
C LEU A 243 -19.36 1.19 13.11
N ALA A 244 -20.44 1.55 13.81
CA ALA A 244 -21.78 1.04 13.53
C ALA A 244 -22.25 1.44 12.13
N ASP A 245 -21.99 2.67 11.70
CA ASP A 245 -22.34 3.14 10.36
C ASP A 245 -21.59 2.35 9.28
N LEU A 246 -20.29 2.04 9.49
CA LEU A 246 -19.53 1.21 8.57
C LEU A 246 -20.04 -0.23 8.54
N PHE A 247 -20.40 -0.83 9.67
CA PHE A 247 -21.00 -2.17 9.71
C PHE A 247 -22.30 -2.24 8.93
N LEU A 248 -23.19 -1.27 9.07
CA LEU A 248 -24.45 -1.20 8.33
C LEU A 248 -24.23 -1.17 6.81
N LEU A 249 -23.19 -0.44 6.34
CA LEU A 249 -22.85 -0.41 4.91
C LEU A 249 -22.46 -1.79 4.35
N PHE A 250 -21.88 -2.68 5.19
CA PHE A 250 -21.53 -4.04 4.77
C PHE A 250 -22.71 -5.00 4.90
N GLU A 251 -23.59 -4.86 5.91
CA GLU A 251 -24.79 -5.70 6.07
C GLU A 251 -25.83 -5.44 4.99
N GLU A 252 -26.04 -4.19 4.60
CA GLU A 252 -26.92 -3.84 3.48
C GLU A 252 -26.49 -4.47 2.16
N SER A 253 -25.16 -4.61 1.96
CA SER A 253 -24.61 -5.20 0.74
C SER A 253 -24.78 -6.73 0.68
N ASP A 254 -24.69 -7.41 1.84
CA ASP A 254 -24.89 -8.89 1.91
C ASP A 254 -26.38 -9.25 1.77
N THR A 255 -27.30 -8.43 2.30
CA THR A 255 -28.75 -8.71 2.25
C THR A 255 -29.32 -8.58 0.84
N VAL A 256 -28.78 -7.72 -0.01
CA VAL A 256 -29.20 -7.60 -1.42
C VAL A 256 -28.75 -8.79 -2.26
N ALA A 257 -27.71 -9.52 -1.82
CA ALA A 257 -27.18 -10.69 -2.54
C ALA A 257 -28.00 -11.98 -2.30
N GLU A 258 -28.80 -12.05 -1.22
CA GLU A 258 -29.64 -13.22 -0.92
C GLU A 258 -31.06 -13.13 -1.54
N VAL A 259 -31.43 -12.01 -2.15
CA VAL A 259 -32.78 -11.76 -2.70
C VAL A 259 -32.81 -11.79 -4.26
N MET A 260 -31.66 -12.02 -4.91
CA MET A 260 -31.53 -12.22 -6.36
C MET A 260 -31.09 -13.66 -6.69
#